data_b915a950fc460769d109c60397fcb79a
#
_entry.id   b915a950fc460769d109c60397fcb79a
#
_cell.length_a   1.000
_cell.length_b   1.000
_cell.length_c   1.000
_cell.angle_alpha   90.00
_cell.angle_beta   90.00
_cell.angle_gamma   90.00
#
_symmetry.space_group_name_H-M   'P 1'
#
loop_
_entity.id
_entity.type
_entity.pdbx_description
1 polymer ?
#
loop_
_entity_poly.entity_id
_entity_poly.type
_entity_poly.pdbx_seq_one_letter_code
_entity_poly.pdbx_strand_id
1 'polypeptide(L)'
;MQQKILILAANPKDTASLRLDEEVREIDAVLKRAKNRDQFILEQKWAVRPRDIHQAMLDINPQIVHFSVHGTGEEGLIFEDELGKAKLVDSEALAGLFELFTEQVECVVLNGCYSEIQATAISQHINYVIGMSKAIGDKAAIEFAVGFYAALGAGDSIEHAYQSGCITIGLAGIPEQLIPTLKKKSFNESKDQPLVSKKVEVHRAKAEEKVEFHQNEPPR
;
A
#
# COMPACT_ATOMS: atom_id res chain seq x y z
N MET A 1 13.63 2.53 15.22
CA MET A 1 13.42 1.15 14.70
C MET A 1 13.83 1.11 13.23
N GLN A 2 14.39 -0.01 12.76
CA GLN A 2 14.68 -0.16 11.33
C GLN A 2 13.39 -0.51 10.57
N GLN A 3 13.19 0.11 9.41
CA GLN A 3 12.09 -0.21 8.50
C GLN A 3 12.54 -1.31 7.54
N LYS A 4 11.75 -2.37 7.45
CA LYS A 4 12.00 -3.46 6.51
C LYS A 4 11.23 -3.23 5.23
N ILE A 5 11.95 -3.27 4.12
CA ILE A 5 11.42 -3.21 2.76
C ILE A 5 11.49 -4.63 2.21
N LEU A 6 10.34 -5.18 1.82
CA LEU A 6 10.25 -6.48 1.17
C LEU A 6 9.98 -6.31 -0.32
N ILE A 7 10.93 -6.72 -1.16
CA ILE A 7 10.72 -6.82 -2.61
C ILE A 7 10.25 -8.23 -2.95
N LEU A 8 9.16 -8.31 -3.68
CA LEU A 8 8.54 -9.53 -4.21
C LEU A 8 8.60 -9.48 -5.74
N ALA A 9 9.53 -10.23 -6.32
CA ALA A 9 9.81 -10.23 -7.75
C ALA A 9 9.36 -11.52 -8.41
N ALA A 10 8.58 -11.42 -9.50
CA ALA A 10 8.19 -12.57 -10.31
C ALA A 10 8.30 -12.27 -11.81
N ASN A 11 8.92 -13.17 -12.55
CA ASN A 11 9.16 -13.04 -13.99
C ASN A 11 8.90 -14.40 -14.68
N PRO A 12 7.61 -14.78 -14.81
CA PRO A 12 7.24 -16.08 -15.37
C PRO A 12 7.82 -16.29 -16.77
N LYS A 13 8.31 -17.49 -17.03
CA LYS A 13 9.03 -17.81 -18.28
C LYS A 13 8.18 -17.80 -19.54
N ASP A 14 6.86 -17.76 -19.39
CA ASP A 14 5.86 -17.67 -20.47
C ASP A 14 5.29 -16.24 -20.66
N THR A 15 5.90 -15.25 -19.98
CA THR A 15 5.62 -13.82 -20.18
C THR A 15 6.82 -13.09 -20.79
N ALA A 16 6.64 -11.82 -21.17
CA ALA A 16 7.77 -10.98 -21.57
C ALA A 16 8.73 -10.79 -20.38
N SER A 17 10.03 -10.80 -20.64
CA SER A 17 11.02 -10.64 -19.56
C SER A 17 11.07 -9.19 -19.08
N LEU A 18 10.94 -8.98 -17.77
CA LEU A 18 11.13 -7.71 -17.08
C LEU A 18 12.58 -7.58 -16.59
N ARG A 19 13.07 -6.35 -16.45
CA ARG A 19 14.42 -6.05 -15.93
C ARG A 19 14.44 -5.95 -14.40
N LEU A 20 13.90 -6.99 -13.73
CA LEU A 20 13.72 -6.99 -12.26
C LEU A 20 15.04 -6.92 -11.50
N ASP A 21 16.08 -7.57 -12.01
CA ASP A 21 17.42 -7.57 -11.44
C ASP A 21 18.05 -6.16 -11.45
N GLU A 22 17.80 -5.39 -12.49
CA GLU A 22 18.25 -4.00 -12.58
C GLU A 22 17.45 -3.11 -11.60
N GLU A 23 16.14 -3.25 -11.54
CA GLU A 23 15.29 -2.49 -10.61
C GLU A 23 15.76 -2.72 -9.16
N VAL A 24 15.86 -3.98 -8.74
CA VAL A 24 16.28 -4.32 -7.37
C VAL A 24 17.70 -3.83 -7.06
N ARG A 25 18.62 -3.96 -8.01
CA ARG A 25 19.98 -3.45 -7.86
C ARG A 25 20.02 -1.94 -7.68
N GLU A 26 19.24 -1.19 -8.47
CA GLU A 26 19.21 0.27 -8.36
C GLU A 26 18.54 0.73 -7.04
N ILE A 27 17.47 0.05 -6.59
CA ILE A 27 16.86 0.29 -5.26
C ILE A 27 17.90 0.07 -4.16
N ASP A 28 18.60 -1.05 -4.15
CA ASP A 28 19.64 -1.37 -3.16
C ASP A 28 20.77 -0.33 -3.17
N ALA A 29 21.19 0.09 -4.37
CA ALA A 29 22.25 1.08 -4.54
C ALA A 29 21.86 2.47 -3.98
N VAL A 30 20.61 2.94 -4.18
CA VAL A 30 20.19 4.23 -3.64
C VAL A 30 20.00 4.19 -2.14
N LEU A 31 19.45 3.10 -1.59
CA LEU A 31 19.30 2.93 -0.14
C LEU A 31 20.66 2.86 0.56
N LYS A 32 21.64 2.14 0.03
CA LYS A 32 23.00 2.06 0.57
C LYS A 32 23.72 3.40 0.60
N ARG A 33 23.44 4.29 -0.36
CA ARG A 33 24.04 5.64 -0.44
C ARG A 33 23.27 6.68 0.37
N ALA A 34 22.05 6.34 0.83
CA ALA A 34 21.16 7.27 1.50
C ALA A 34 21.74 7.77 2.83
N LYS A 35 21.33 8.99 3.23
CA LYS A 35 21.67 9.58 4.52
C LYS A 35 21.23 8.68 5.70
N ASN A 36 20.04 8.11 5.61
CA ASN A 36 19.43 7.30 6.65
C ASN A 36 19.54 5.79 6.35
N ARG A 37 20.56 5.33 5.60
CA ARG A 37 20.73 3.94 5.17
C ARG A 37 20.59 2.92 6.30
N ASP A 38 21.06 3.26 7.51
CA ASP A 38 21.02 2.37 8.66
C ASP A 38 19.61 2.16 9.24
N GLN A 39 18.62 2.93 8.74
CA GLN A 39 17.22 2.79 9.12
C GLN A 39 16.47 1.78 8.25
N PHE A 40 17.08 1.28 7.16
CA PHE A 40 16.41 0.38 6.22
C PHE A 40 17.09 -0.97 6.17
N ILE A 41 16.27 -2.02 6.08
CA ILE A 41 16.66 -3.38 5.75
C ILE A 41 15.92 -3.77 4.48
N LEU A 42 16.67 -4.13 3.43
CA LEU A 42 16.10 -4.58 2.16
C LEU A 42 16.13 -6.11 2.10
N GLU A 43 14.95 -6.70 2.08
CA GLU A 43 14.72 -8.14 1.89
C GLU A 43 14.15 -8.41 0.51
N GLN A 44 14.59 -9.48 -0.13
CA GLN A 44 14.23 -9.79 -1.51
C GLN A 44 13.76 -11.24 -1.63
N LYS A 45 12.67 -11.45 -2.34
CA LYS A 45 12.17 -12.78 -2.75
C LYS A 45 12.00 -12.80 -4.25
N TRP A 46 12.55 -13.83 -4.88
CA TRP A 46 12.58 -14.01 -6.34
C TRP A 46 11.74 -15.20 -6.75
N ALA A 47 11.24 -15.18 -8.00
CA ALA A 47 10.38 -16.24 -8.53
C ALA A 47 9.19 -16.53 -7.61
N VAL A 48 8.56 -15.44 -7.16
CA VAL A 48 7.54 -15.49 -6.09
C VAL A 48 6.26 -16.16 -6.59
N ARG A 49 5.81 -17.16 -5.84
CA ARG A 49 4.52 -17.81 -6.01
C ARG A 49 3.49 -17.20 -5.05
N PRO A 50 2.18 -17.26 -5.32
CA PRO A 50 1.15 -16.68 -4.45
C PRO A 50 1.29 -17.10 -2.97
N ARG A 51 1.58 -18.38 -2.70
CA ARG A 51 1.78 -18.88 -1.32
C ARG A 51 3.01 -18.31 -0.62
N ASP A 52 4.06 -17.94 -1.39
CA ASP A 52 5.30 -17.42 -0.83
C ASP A 52 5.12 -16.00 -0.30
N ILE A 53 4.14 -15.24 -0.83
CA ILE A 53 3.83 -13.88 -0.39
C ILE A 53 3.42 -13.88 1.10
N HIS A 54 2.42 -14.69 1.47
CA HIS A 54 1.94 -14.76 2.85
C HIS A 54 3.06 -15.19 3.81
N GLN A 55 3.84 -16.22 3.43
CA GLN A 55 4.95 -16.69 4.27
C GLN A 55 6.02 -15.60 4.45
N ALA A 56 6.38 -14.88 3.38
CA ALA A 56 7.35 -13.78 3.45
C ALA A 56 6.87 -12.64 4.36
N MET A 57 5.58 -12.32 4.33
CA MET A 57 4.98 -11.32 5.22
C MET A 57 5.13 -11.70 6.68
N LEU A 58 4.86 -12.97 7.02
CA LEU A 58 4.99 -13.49 8.39
C LEU A 58 6.45 -13.52 8.87
N ASP A 59 7.37 -13.99 8.02
CA ASP A 59 8.77 -14.18 8.39
C ASP A 59 9.53 -12.85 8.53
N ILE A 60 9.23 -11.89 7.64
CA ILE A 60 10.00 -10.65 7.52
C ILE A 60 9.38 -9.53 8.35
N ASN A 61 8.04 -9.48 8.46
CA ASN A 61 7.31 -8.40 9.12
C ASN A 61 7.65 -7.01 8.52
N PRO A 62 7.42 -6.78 7.20
CA PRO A 62 7.84 -5.57 6.50
C PRO A 62 6.91 -4.39 6.78
N GLN A 63 7.44 -3.16 6.73
CA GLN A 63 6.69 -1.91 6.74
C GLN A 63 6.38 -1.42 5.33
N ILE A 64 7.21 -1.80 4.35
CA ILE A 64 7.02 -1.47 2.94
C ILE A 64 7.10 -2.76 2.14
N VAL A 65 6.11 -3.00 1.27
CA VAL A 65 6.08 -4.14 0.35
C VAL A 65 6.11 -3.63 -1.07
N HIS A 66 7.08 -4.08 -1.87
CA HIS A 66 7.25 -3.71 -3.25
C HIS A 66 7.08 -4.91 -4.15
N PHE A 67 6.09 -4.89 -5.01
CA PHE A 67 5.88 -5.90 -6.05
C PHE A 67 6.51 -5.44 -7.35
N SER A 68 7.41 -6.25 -7.87
CA SER A 68 8.06 -6.08 -9.17
C SER A 68 7.58 -7.24 -10.06
N VAL A 69 6.45 -7.05 -10.75
CA VAL A 69 5.69 -8.11 -11.41
C VAL A 69 4.93 -7.58 -12.63
N HIS A 70 4.42 -8.48 -13.48
CA HIS A 70 3.45 -8.09 -14.50
C HIS A 70 2.08 -7.80 -13.89
N GLY A 71 1.37 -6.81 -14.48
CA GLY A 71 -0.03 -6.53 -14.19
C GLY A 71 -0.87 -6.60 -15.46
N THR A 72 -2.10 -7.05 -15.31
CA THR A 72 -3.08 -7.25 -16.40
C THR A 72 -4.36 -6.42 -16.23
N GLY A 73 -4.32 -5.42 -15.35
CA GLY A 73 -5.49 -4.59 -15.04
C GLY A 73 -6.53 -5.34 -14.21
N GLU A 74 -7.75 -5.48 -14.73
CA GLU A 74 -8.88 -6.09 -14.01
C GLU A 74 -8.61 -7.54 -13.58
N GLU A 75 -7.83 -8.30 -14.36
CA GLU A 75 -7.57 -9.70 -14.05
C GLU A 75 -6.62 -9.88 -12.86
N GLY A 76 -5.70 -8.95 -12.59
CA GLY A 76 -4.82 -8.99 -11.41
C GLY A 76 -3.32 -8.83 -11.69
N LEU A 77 -2.51 -9.30 -10.73
CA LEU A 77 -1.05 -9.37 -10.83
C LEU A 77 -0.59 -10.79 -11.14
N ILE A 78 0.50 -10.90 -11.91
CA ILE A 78 1.03 -12.20 -12.35
C ILE A 78 2.25 -12.57 -11.52
N PHE A 79 2.17 -13.74 -10.89
CA PHE A 79 3.22 -14.40 -10.13
C PHE A 79 3.67 -15.69 -10.86
N GLU A 80 4.52 -16.48 -10.23
CA GLU A 80 4.92 -17.77 -10.76
C GLU A 80 4.14 -18.93 -10.14
N ASP A 81 3.89 -19.98 -10.91
CA ASP A 81 3.43 -21.27 -10.41
C ASP A 81 4.62 -22.19 -10.05
N GLU A 82 4.34 -23.43 -9.67
CA GLU A 82 5.35 -24.46 -9.34
C GLU A 82 6.28 -24.80 -10.52
N LEU A 83 5.85 -24.49 -11.73
CA LEU A 83 6.62 -24.75 -12.96
C LEU A 83 7.31 -23.48 -13.49
N GLY A 84 7.21 -22.36 -12.78
CA GLY A 84 7.72 -21.05 -13.20
C GLY A 84 6.92 -20.44 -14.34
N LYS A 85 5.63 -20.78 -14.47
CA LYS A 85 4.71 -20.18 -15.44
C LYS A 85 3.82 -19.12 -14.77
N ALA A 86 3.14 -18.33 -15.59
CA ALA A 86 2.24 -17.29 -15.12
C ALA A 86 1.11 -17.84 -14.25
N LYS A 87 0.94 -17.27 -13.06
CA LYS A 87 -0.15 -17.50 -12.13
C LYS A 87 -0.76 -16.18 -11.71
N LEU A 88 -2.00 -15.97 -12.10
CA LEU A 88 -2.76 -14.77 -11.82
C LEU A 88 -3.24 -14.76 -10.35
N VAL A 89 -3.18 -13.58 -9.72
CA VAL A 89 -3.78 -13.28 -8.42
C VAL A 89 -4.62 -12.01 -8.55
N ASP A 90 -5.90 -12.14 -8.25
CA ASP A 90 -6.87 -11.05 -8.39
C ASP A 90 -6.76 -10.00 -7.26
N SER A 91 -7.48 -8.91 -7.44
CA SER A 91 -7.46 -7.77 -6.52
C SER A 91 -8.05 -8.10 -5.14
N GLU A 92 -9.06 -8.96 -5.07
CA GLU A 92 -9.75 -9.34 -3.84
C GLU A 92 -8.84 -10.20 -2.96
N ALA A 93 -8.16 -11.17 -3.56
CA ALA A 93 -7.19 -12.00 -2.85
C ALA A 93 -6.02 -11.19 -2.27
N LEU A 94 -5.50 -10.21 -3.04
CA LEU A 94 -4.45 -9.31 -2.56
C LEU A 94 -4.96 -8.39 -1.44
N ALA A 95 -6.14 -7.79 -1.60
CA ALA A 95 -6.74 -6.94 -0.56
C ALA A 95 -6.97 -7.72 0.74
N GLY A 96 -7.53 -8.94 0.65
CA GLY A 96 -7.72 -9.82 1.81
C GLY A 96 -6.42 -10.24 2.49
N LEU A 97 -5.33 -10.42 1.73
CA LEU A 97 -4.01 -10.64 2.32
C LEU A 97 -3.58 -9.42 3.14
N PHE A 98 -3.63 -8.21 2.56
CA PHE A 98 -3.18 -6.99 3.25
C PHE A 98 -4.09 -6.57 4.40
N GLU A 99 -5.35 -7.00 4.43
CA GLU A 99 -6.23 -6.84 5.59
C GLU A 99 -5.62 -7.46 6.86
N LEU A 100 -4.93 -8.60 6.74
CA LEU A 100 -4.27 -9.29 7.86
C LEU A 100 -3.05 -8.53 8.41
N PHE A 101 -2.49 -7.58 7.64
CA PHE A 101 -1.24 -6.89 7.96
C PHE A 101 -1.38 -5.38 8.08
N THR A 102 -2.60 -4.89 8.36
CA THR A 102 -2.93 -3.45 8.44
C THR A 102 -2.12 -2.68 9.49
N GLU A 103 -1.80 -3.32 10.60
CA GLU A 103 -1.03 -2.70 11.70
C GLU A 103 0.48 -2.68 11.43
N GLN A 104 0.92 -3.42 10.44
CA GLN A 104 2.33 -3.68 10.16
C GLN A 104 2.81 -2.94 8.91
N VAL A 105 2.05 -3.07 7.81
CA VAL A 105 2.41 -2.51 6.51
C VAL A 105 1.90 -1.09 6.41
N GLU A 106 2.81 -0.15 6.17
CA GLU A 106 2.50 1.26 5.95
C GLU A 106 2.29 1.58 4.47
N CYS A 107 3.12 0.99 3.61
CA CYS A 107 3.11 1.30 2.18
C CYS A 107 3.24 0.03 1.32
N VAL A 108 2.46 -0.01 0.23
CA VAL A 108 2.58 -1.03 -0.82
C VAL A 108 2.85 -0.33 -2.15
N VAL A 109 3.88 -0.80 -2.87
CA VAL A 109 4.21 -0.37 -4.23
C VAL A 109 3.95 -1.51 -5.19
N LEU A 110 3.05 -1.30 -6.15
CA LEU A 110 2.71 -2.26 -7.19
C LEU A 110 3.34 -1.81 -8.51
N ASN A 111 4.62 -2.15 -8.71
CA ASN A 111 5.36 -1.78 -9.91
C ASN A 111 5.09 -2.77 -11.05
N GLY A 112 3.87 -2.72 -11.55
CA GLY A 112 3.35 -3.55 -12.64
C GLY A 112 2.29 -2.80 -13.43
N CYS A 113 2.18 -3.07 -14.73
CA CYS A 113 1.24 -2.40 -15.62
C CYS A 113 -0.21 -2.48 -15.13
N TYR A 114 -0.97 -1.38 -15.24
CA TYR A 114 -2.40 -1.32 -14.88
C TYR A 114 -2.75 -1.75 -13.45
N SER A 115 -1.81 -1.68 -12.52
CA SER A 115 -1.99 -2.14 -11.13
C SER A 115 -2.78 -1.16 -10.24
N GLU A 116 -3.30 -0.07 -10.79
CA GLU A 116 -4.13 0.91 -10.06
C GLU A 116 -5.40 0.28 -9.47
N ILE A 117 -5.97 -0.75 -10.12
CA ILE A 117 -7.15 -1.46 -9.63
C ILE A 117 -6.82 -2.19 -8.34
N GLN A 118 -5.71 -2.95 -8.31
CA GLN A 118 -5.21 -3.63 -7.12
C GLN A 118 -4.83 -2.62 -6.03
N ALA A 119 -4.20 -1.51 -6.42
CA ALA A 119 -3.86 -0.44 -5.48
C ALA A 119 -5.11 0.14 -4.81
N THR A 120 -6.20 0.32 -5.55
CA THR A 120 -7.47 0.81 -5.01
C THR A 120 -8.07 -0.20 -4.01
N ALA A 121 -8.06 -1.50 -4.31
CA ALA A 121 -8.55 -2.53 -3.41
C ALA A 121 -7.72 -2.62 -2.12
N ILE A 122 -6.40 -2.64 -2.24
CA ILE A 122 -5.47 -2.73 -1.09
C ILE A 122 -5.55 -1.45 -0.22
N SER A 123 -5.81 -0.27 -0.80
CA SER A 123 -5.91 0.99 -0.06
C SER A 123 -7.11 1.07 0.90
N GLN A 124 -8.03 0.11 0.87
CA GLN A 124 -9.04 -0.04 1.91
C GLN A 124 -8.41 -0.44 3.26
N HIS A 125 -7.26 -1.09 3.23
CA HIS A 125 -6.59 -1.66 4.40
C HIS A 125 -5.27 -0.95 4.73
N ILE A 126 -4.50 -0.52 3.72
CA ILE A 126 -3.14 0.02 3.86
C ILE A 126 -3.13 1.53 3.63
N ASN A 127 -2.35 2.27 4.46
CA ASN A 127 -2.34 3.73 4.47
C ASN A 127 -1.92 4.34 3.13
N TYR A 128 -0.90 3.76 2.47
CA TYR A 128 -0.37 4.24 1.21
C TYR A 128 -0.21 3.09 0.22
N VAL A 129 -0.82 3.20 -0.95
CA VAL A 129 -0.66 2.20 -2.01
C VAL A 129 -0.37 2.90 -3.33
N ILE A 130 0.73 2.53 -3.96
CA ILE A 130 1.13 3.06 -5.27
C ILE A 130 0.84 1.99 -6.31
N GLY A 131 0.16 2.36 -7.38
CA GLY A 131 -0.11 1.51 -8.54
C GLY A 131 0.10 2.28 -9.83
N MET A 132 -0.01 1.60 -10.97
CA MET A 132 0.18 2.17 -12.30
C MET A 132 -1.17 2.25 -13.03
N SER A 133 -1.56 3.46 -13.46
CA SER A 133 -2.85 3.70 -14.15
C SER A 133 -2.88 3.14 -15.58
N LYS A 134 -1.70 2.87 -16.16
CA LYS A 134 -1.51 2.37 -17.53
C LYS A 134 -0.36 1.38 -17.59
N ALA A 135 -0.07 0.88 -18.79
CA ALA A 135 1.18 0.21 -19.05
C ALA A 135 2.35 1.18 -18.79
N ILE A 136 3.34 0.72 -18.05
CA ILE A 136 4.57 1.44 -17.76
C ILE A 136 5.75 0.69 -18.37
N GLY A 137 6.69 1.40 -18.97
CA GLY A 137 7.90 0.78 -19.51
C GLY A 137 8.90 0.47 -18.39
N ASP A 138 9.69 -0.62 -18.56
CA ASP A 138 10.68 -1.04 -17.56
C ASP A 138 11.57 0.10 -17.07
N LYS A 139 12.06 0.93 -18.01
CA LYS A 139 12.91 2.05 -17.66
C LYS A 139 12.19 3.08 -16.77
N ALA A 140 10.92 3.38 -17.06
CA ALA A 140 10.14 4.30 -16.23
C ALA A 140 9.85 3.70 -14.86
N ALA A 141 9.55 2.40 -14.78
CA ALA A 141 9.34 1.68 -13.53
C ALA A 141 10.59 1.71 -12.64
N ILE A 142 11.78 1.49 -13.22
CA ILE A 142 13.07 1.59 -12.51
C ILE A 142 13.33 3.01 -12.03
N GLU A 143 13.17 4.03 -12.89
CA GLU A 143 13.39 5.43 -12.52
C GLU A 143 12.42 5.89 -11.42
N PHE A 144 11.16 5.43 -11.47
CA PHE A 144 10.21 5.66 -10.38
C PHE A 144 10.73 5.09 -9.06
N ALA A 145 11.12 3.83 -9.05
CA ALA A 145 11.62 3.16 -7.85
C ALA A 145 12.88 3.84 -7.30
N VAL A 146 13.82 4.22 -8.17
CA VAL A 146 15.03 4.97 -7.79
C VAL A 146 14.69 6.27 -7.09
N GLY A 147 13.82 7.10 -7.67
CA GLY A 147 13.41 8.38 -7.09
C GLY A 147 12.65 8.21 -5.78
N PHE A 148 11.74 7.23 -5.72
CA PHE A 148 10.96 6.92 -4.52
C PHE A 148 11.85 6.49 -3.35
N TYR A 149 12.72 5.51 -3.54
CA TYR A 149 13.60 5.01 -2.46
C TYR A 149 14.73 5.97 -2.11
N ALA A 150 15.19 6.81 -3.05
CA ALA A 150 16.15 7.86 -2.74
C ALA A 150 15.57 8.88 -1.76
N ALA A 151 14.34 9.33 -1.98
CA ALA A 151 13.64 10.26 -1.10
C ALA A 151 13.33 9.64 0.27
N LEU A 152 12.84 8.41 0.32
CA LEU A 152 12.66 7.68 1.59
C LEU A 152 13.97 7.56 2.37
N GLY A 153 15.04 7.21 1.69
CA GLY A 153 16.38 7.13 2.29
C GLY A 153 16.92 8.47 2.79
N ALA A 154 16.43 9.58 2.25
CA ALA A 154 16.72 10.93 2.75
C ALA A 154 15.89 11.27 4.01
N GLY A 155 14.81 10.53 4.29
CA GLY A 155 13.91 10.73 5.43
C GLY A 155 12.63 11.47 5.09
N ASP A 156 12.26 11.50 3.82
CA ASP A 156 11.03 12.14 3.35
C ASP A 156 9.79 11.25 3.63
N SER A 157 8.61 11.86 3.60
CA SER A 157 7.34 11.14 3.70
C SER A 157 7.05 10.29 2.46
N ILE A 158 6.17 9.30 2.58
CA ILE A 158 5.73 8.46 1.45
C ILE A 158 5.18 9.32 0.30
N GLU A 159 4.41 10.37 0.61
CA GLU A 159 3.85 11.27 -0.40
C GLU A 159 4.94 12.02 -1.17
N HIS A 160 5.94 12.55 -0.46
CA HIS A 160 7.06 13.24 -1.09
C HIS A 160 7.94 12.27 -1.88
N ALA A 161 8.16 11.07 -1.37
CA ALA A 161 8.87 10.00 -2.08
C ALA A 161 8.14 9.59 -3.38
N TYR A 162 6.82 9.45 -3.34
CA TYR A 162 6.01 9.21 -4.54
C TYR A 162 6.19 10.33 -5.58
N GLN A 163 6.12 11.60 -5.16
CA GLN A 163 6.35 12.74 -6.06
C GLN A 163 7.76 12.73 -6.64
N SER A 164 8.77 12.42 -5.82
CA SER A 164 10.16 12.27 -6.25
C SER A 164 10.31 11.19 -7.32
N GLY A 165 9.66 10.03 -7.15
CA GLY A 165 9.64 8.97 -8.16
C GLY A 165 9.06 9.44 -9.49
N CYS A 166 7.92 10.14 -9.48
CA CYS A 166 7.31 10.70 -10.69
C CYS A 166 8.24 11.72 -11.38
N ILE A 167 8.87 12.60 -10.60
CA ILE A 167 9.81 13.61 -11.12
C ILE A 167 11.03 12.93 -11.76
N THR A 168 11.56 11.86 -11.16
CA THR A 168 12.74 11.15 -11.67
C THR A 168 12.46 10.53 -13.05
N ILE A 169 11.26 9.98 -13.30
CA ILE A 169 10.85 9.56 -14.66
C ILE A 169 10.98 10.72 -15.65
N GLY A 170 10.44 11.89 -15.29
CA GLY A 170 10.51 13.09 -16.14
C GLY A 170 11.93 13.57 -16.39
N LEU A 171 12.81 13.56 -15.36
CA LEU A 171 14.21 13.91 -15.47
C LEU A 171 15.00 12.97 -16.38
N ALA A 172 14.60 11.69 -16.45
CA ALA A 172 15.12 10.72 -17.40
C ALA A 172 14.64 10.93 -18.84
N GLY A 173 13.78 11.94 -19.10
CA GLY A 173 13.22 12.23 -20.40
C GLY A 173 12.16 11.25 -20.87
N ILE A 174 11.52 10.52 -19.93
CA ILE A 174 10.50 9.51 -20.23
C ILE A 174 9.12 10.16 -19.99
N PRO A 175 8.21 10.19 -21.00
CA PRO A 175 6.92 10.87 -20.88
C PRO A 175 5.85 10.00 -20.16
N GLU A 176 6.23 9.32 -19.07
CA GLU A 176 5.41 8.38 -18.30
C GLU A 176 5.24 8.80 -16.82
N GLN A 177 5.67 10.01 -16.46
CA GLN A 177 5.66 10.52 -15.09
C GLN A 177 4.25 10.66 -14.46
N LEU A 178 3.19 10.56 -15.25
CA LEU A 178 1.80 10.60 -14.79
C LEU A 178 1.15 9.22 -14.69
N ILE A 179 1.89 8.14 -14.99
CA ILE A 179 1.38 6.76 -14.90
C ILE A 179 1.29 6.28 -13.45
N PRO A 180 2.29 6.51 -12.58
CA PRO A 180 2.15 6.13 -11.18
C PRO A 180 1.02 6.92 -10.50
N THR A 181 0.24 6.26 -9.65
CA THR A 181 -0.85 6.84 -8.86
C THR A 181 -0.71 6.45 -7.40
N LEU A 182 -0.96 7.39 -6.50
CA LEU A 182 -0.95 7.15 -5.06
C LEU A 182 -2.39 7.09 -4.55
N LYS A 183 -2.76 5.98 -3.92
CA LYS A 183 -4.00 5.80 -3.17
C LYS A 183 -3.70 5.89 -1.68
N LYS A 184 -4.60 6.55 -0.96
CA LYS A 184 -4.54 6.65 0.50
C LYS A 184 -5.75 5.98 1.11
N LYS A 185 -5.56 5.32 2.25
CA LYS A 185 -6.67 4.75 3.01
C LYS A 185 -7.68 5.84 3.36
N SER A 186 -8.94 5.63 2.98
CA SER A 186 -10.02 6.52 3.37
C SER A 186 -10.38 6.26 4.83
N PHE A 187 -10.16 7.23 5.71
CA PHE A 187 -10.72 7.18 7.06
C PHE A 187 -12.23 7.42 6.95
N ASN A 188 -13.04 6.36 7.06
CA ASN A 188 -14.46 6.50 7.28
C ASN A 188 -14.67 6.98 8.72
N GLU A 189 -14.95 8.25 8.91
CA GLU A 189 -15.31 8.86 10.23
C GLU A 189 -16.56 8.25 10.90
N SER A 190 -17.20 7.25 10.29
CA SER A 190 -18.49 6.72 10.73
C SER A 190 -18.44 5.48 11.65
N LYS A 191 -17.26 4.96 12.04
CA LYS A 191 -17.18 3.78 12.94
C LYS A 191 -16.58 4.03 14.33
N ASP A 192 -15.99 5.20 14.58
CA ASP A 192 -15.40 5.54 15.89
C ASP A 192 -16.08 6.72 16.59
N GLN A 193 -17.41 6.79 16.58
CA GLN A 193 -18.09 7.60 17.59
C GLN A 193 -18.10 6.80 18.91
N PRO A 194 -17.44 7.29 19.96
CA PRO A 194 -17.49 6.62 21.25
C PRO A 194 -18.95 6.62 21.74
N LEU A 195 -19.41 5.48 22.21
CA LEU A 195 -20.74 5.20 22.82
C LEU A 195 -21.05 6.05 24.08
N VAL A 196 -20.59 7.31 24.14
CA VAL A 196 -20.72 8.17 25.34
C VAL A 196 -21.97 9.07 25.30
N SER A 197 -22.61 9.29 24.14
CA SER A 197 -23.72 10.24 24.03
C SER A 197 -25.12 9.67 24.36
N LYS A 198 -25.33 8.36 24.41
CA LYS A 198 -26.65 7.79 24.69
C LYS A 198 -27.07 7.74 26.18
N LYS A 199 -26.13 7.90 27.12
CA LYS A 199 -26.46 7.89 28.55
C LYS A 199 -26.87 9.25 29.10
N VAL A 200 -26.60 10.35 28.43
CA VAL A 200 -26.92 11.71 28.91
C VAL A 200 -28.34 12.11 28.52
N GLU A 201 -28.87 11.70 27.38
CA GLU A 201 -30.23 12.03 26.95
C GLU A 201 -31.32 11.31 27.77
N VAL A 202 -31.05 10.06 28.18
CA VAL A 202 -32.04 9.30 29.01
C VAL A 202 -32.19 9.91 30.41
N HIS A 203 -31.16 10.57 30.95
CA HIS A 203 -31.28 11.25 32.26
C HIS A 203 -31.98 12.62 32.15
N ARG A 204 -31.91 13.27 31.00
CA ARG A 204 -32.60 14.57 30.78
C ARG A 204 -34.10 14.40 30.59
N ALA A 205 -34.53 13.41 29.82
CA ALA A 205 -35.94 13.07 29.62
C ALA A 205 -36.65 12.65 30.91
N LYS A 206 -35.98 11.92 31.81
CA LYS A 206 -36.54 11.54 33.13
C LYS A 206 -36.59 12.67 34.15
N ALA A 207 -35.81 13.74 33.97
CA ALA A 207 -35.85 14.92 34.83
C ALA A 207 -37.01 15.87 34.44
N GLU A 208 -37.33 15.98 33.18
CA GLU A 208 -38.42 16.81 32.65
C GLU A 208 -39.79 16.20 32.99
N GLU A 209 -39.95 14.86 32.95
CA GLU A 209 -41.20 14.18 33.29
C GLU A 209 -41.55 14.27 34.80
N LYS A 210 -40.56 14.50 35.68
CA LYS A 210 -40.80 14.69 37.12
C LYS A 210 -41.19 16.11 37.50
N VAL A 211 -40.99 17.11 36.65
CA VAL A 211 -41.33 18.51 36.94
C VAL A 211 -42.78 18.81 36.54
N GLU A 212 -43.33 18.15 35.52
CA GLU A 212 -44.72 18.35 35.11
C GLU A 212 -45.77 17.74 36.06
N PHE A 213 -45.41 16.77 36.91
CA PHE A 213 -46.37 16.09 37.81
C PHE A 213 -46.66 16.85 39.11
N HIS A 214 -46.01 17.99 39.37
CA HIS A 214 -46.19 18.76 40.63
C HIS A 214 -46.92 20.10 40.49
N GLN A 215 -47.52 20.41 39.32
CA GLN A 215 -48.21 21.69 39.08
C GLN A 215 -49.74 21.61 38.98
N ASN A 216 -50.37 20.46 39.22
CA ASN A 216 -51.84 20.33 39.12
C ASN A 216 -52.45 19.78 40.42
N GLU A 217 -52.26 20.47 41.56
CA GLU A 217 -53.19 20.36 42.70
C GLU A 217 -53.91 21.68 42.91
N PRO A 218 -55.29 21.69 42.98
CA PRO A 218 -56.05 22.91 43.23
C PRO A 218 -56.01 23.29 44.72
N PRO A 219 -56.07 24.60 45.04
CA PRO A 219 -56.07 25.07 46.45
C PRO A 219 -57.39 24.75 47.13
N ARG A 220 -57.29 24.34 48.38
CA ARG A 220 -58.43 24.19 49.30
C ARG A 220 -58.82 25.57 49.88
#